data_023bf040703f53cea6380730b9123289
#
_entry.id   023bf040703f53cea6380730b9123289
#
_cell.length_a   1.000
_cell.length_b   1.000
_cell.length_c   1.000
_cell.angle_alpha   90.00
_cell.angle_beta   90.00
_cell.angle_gamma   90.00
#
_symmetry.space_group_name_H-M   'P 1'
#
loop_
_entity.id
_entity.type
_entity.pdbx_description
1 polymer ?
#
loop_
_entity_poly.entity_id
_entity_poly.type
_entity_poly.pdbx_seq_one_letter_code
_entity_poly.pdbx_strand_id
1 'polypeptide(L)'
;MRNATRKKYYPLLRWLVALSLSIVVGPAFATQNTLIQPQVLVVDHSLPKASLAEEVLAARRYDTFWDSGDEALARAALAPDFIDSTLPSGRPQGVAGVLNASKTFRIAVPDLHCEVRQMIVAGDRVVTHLHFTGHFTGTFLGTRGQGQKVEFIATDIYRVAGGRIAEDWHLEDNLTFFQQVGLVAK
;
A
#
# COMPACT_ATOMS: atom_id res chain seq x y z
N MET A 1 89.61 29.82 13.69
CA MET A 1 88.58 29.38 14.68
C MET A 1 87.23 29.86 14.22
N ARG A 2 86.42 29.00 13.64
CA ARG A 2 84.99 29.24 13.26
C ARG A 2 84.17 28.00 13.61
N ASN A 3 83.30 28.11 14.63
CA ASN A 3 82.42 27.14 15.09
C ASN A 3 81.27 27.01 14.06
N ALA A 4 81.03 25.78 13.51
CA ALA A 4 79.87 25.45 12.70
C ALA A 4 78.84 24.80 13.54
N THR A 5 77.71 25.45 13.78
CA THR A 5 76.54 24.91 14.46
C THR A 5 75.71 24.08 13.51
N ARG A 6 75.60 22.77 13.75
CA ARG A 6 74.72 21.87 13.04
C ARG A 6 73.25 22.00 13.49
N LYS A 7 72.34 22.39 12.58
CA LYS A 7 70.90 22.36 12.80
C LYS A 7 70.38 20.92 12.60
N LYS A 8 69.75 20.36 13.64
CA LYS A 8 69.02 19.06 13.56
C LYS A 8 67.63 19.33 12.97
N TYR A 9 67.32 18.69 11.85
CA TYR A 9 65.99 18.62 11.29
C TYR A 9 65.27 17.41 11.86
N TYR A 10 64.07 17.61 12.50
CA TYR A 10 63.15 16.53 12.88
C TYR A 10 62.10 16.37 11.79
N PRO A 11 61.82 15.18 11.26
CA PRO A 11 60.74 14.98 10.32
C PRO A 11 59.40 14.94 11.06
N LEU A 12 58.48 15.81 10.67
CA LEU A 12 57.07 15.81 11.09
C LEU A 12 56.36 14.60 10.48
N LEU A 13 56.04 13.62 11.29
CA LEU A 13 55.23 12.45 10.95
C LEU A 13 53.75 12.88 10.83
N ARG A 14 53.24 13.03 9.61
CA ARG A 14 51.83 13.33 9.34
C ARG A 14 51.03 12.03 9.50
N TRP A 15 50.20 11.95 10.55
CA TRP A 15 49.19 10.91 10.70
C TRP A 15 48.01 11.21 9.76
N LEU A 16 47.83 10.40 8.71
CA LEU A 16 46.62 10.35 7.90
C LEU A 16 45.58 9.56 8.66
N VAL A 17 44.57 10.21 9.23
CA VAL A 17 43.38 9.57 9.78
C VAL A 17 42.47 9.25 8.60
N ALA A 18 42.43 7.99 8.19
CA ALA A 18 41.44 7.49 7.22
C ALA A 18 40.06 7.38 7.90
N LEU A 19 39.16 8.30 7.59
CA LEU A 19 37.77 8.24 8.01
C LEU A 19 37.06 7.19 7.16
N SER A 20 36.88 5.97 7.68
CA SER A 20 36.06 4.93 7.05
C SER A 20 34.58 5.24 7.27
N LEU A 21 33.90 5.68 6.22
CA LEU A 21 32.47 5.87 6.20
C LEU A 21 31.79 4.49 6.12
N SER A 22 31.39 3.94 7.25
CA SER A 22 30.59 2.71 7.32
C SER A 22 29.16 3.06 6.94
N ILE A 23 28.73 2.71 5.72
CA ILE A 23 27.34 2.72 5.30
C ILE A 23 26.63 1.58 6.04
N VAL A 24 25.89 1.89 7.09
CA VAL A 24 24.99 0.94 7.73
C VAL A 24 23.76 0.78 6.83
N VAL A 25 23.77 -0.26 6.00
CA VAL A 25 22.55 -0.70 5.31
C VAL A 25 21.68 -1.37 6.38
N GLY A 26 20.72 -0.61 6.90
CA GLY A 26 19.73 -1.15 7.82
C GLY A 26 18.89 -2.24 7.12
N PRO A 27 18.47 -3.30 7.83
CA PRO A 27 17.72 -4.39 7.25
C PRO A 27 16.34 -3.92 6.77
N ALA A 28 16.04 -4.16 5.51
CA ALA A 28 14.74 -3.90 4.85
C ALA A 28 13.59 -4.82 5.34
N PHE A 29 13.69 -5.38 6.55
CA PHE A 29 12.74 -6.36 7.08
C PHE A 29 11.55 -5.76 7.87
N ALA A 30 11.51 -4.44 8.08
CA ALA A 30 10.49 -3.83 8.95
C ALA A 30 9.09 -3.66 8.33
N THR A 31 8.95 -3.81 6.99
CA THR A 31 7.70 -3.45 6.29
C THR A 31 6.65 -4.56 6.24
N GLN A 32 7.00 -5.82 6.46
CA GLN A 32 6.03 -6.93 6.35
C GLN A 32 5.07 -7.03 7.54
N ASN A 33 5.49 -6.60 8.74
CA ASN A 33 4.67 -6.69 9.95
C ASN A 33 3.59 -5.59 10.07
N THR A 34 3.61 -4.60 9.18
CA THR A 34 2.62 -3.50 9.18
C THR A 34 1.48 -3.70 8.19
N LEU A 35 1.56 -4.72 7.30
CA LEU A 35 0.49 -5.00 6.35
C LEU A 35 -0.69 -5.68 7.03
N ILE A 36 -1.92 -5.28 6.65
CA ILE A 36 -3.16 -5.90 7.12
C ILE A 36 -3.08 -7.42 6.94
N GLN A 37 -3.54 -8.13 7.97
CA GLN A 37 -3.71 -9.58 7.93
C GLN A 37 -5.17 -9.91 7.68
N PRO A 38 -5.50 -10.85 6.78
CA PRO A 38 -6.86 -11.34 6.65
C PRO A 38 -7.28 -12.07 7.93
N GLN A 39 -8.53 -11.86 8.37
CA GLN A 39 -9.10 -12.59 9.53
C GLN A 39 -9.24 -14.08 9.22
N VAL A 40 -9.57 -14.41 7.96
CA VAL A 40 -9.63 -15.77 7.45
C VAL A 40 -8.82 -15.85 6.16
N LEU A 41 -7.88 -16.79 6.09
CA LEU A 41 -7.11 -17.08 4.88
C LEU A 41 -7.41 -18.50 4.42
N VAL A 42 -7.97 -18.63 3.21
CA VAL A 42 -8.21 -19.92 2.55
C VAL A 42 -7.29 -20.03 1.35
N VAL A 43 -6.56 -21.12 1.24
CA VAL A 43 -5.56 -21.30 0.17
C VAL A 43 -5.72 -22.65 -0.52
N ASP A 44 -5.46 -22.68 -1.80
CA ASP A 44 -5.22 -23.91 -2.53
C ASP A 44 -3.85 -24.49 -2.15
N HIS A 45 -3.86 -25.59 -1.41
CA HIS A 45 -2.65 -26.26 -0.94
C HIS A 45 -1.82 -26.92 -2.05
N SER A 46 -2.32 -26.97 -3.29
CA SER A 46 -1.56 -27.45 -4.44
C SER A 46 -0.59 -26.41 -5.00
N LEU A 47 -0.75 -25.13 -4.63
CA LEU A 47 0.12 -24.06 -5.08
C LEU A 47 1.53 -24.16 -4.52
N PRO A 48 2.58 -23.83 -5.32
CA PRO A 48 3.92 -23.67 -4.80
C PRO A 48 3.96 -22.59 -3.70
N LYS A 49 4.65 -22.87 -2.61
CA LYS A 49 4.73 -21.92 -1.47
C LYS A 49 5.23 -20.52 -1.85
N ALA A 50 6.13 -20.44 -2.83
CA ALA A 50 6.65 -19.15 -3.32
C ALA A 50 5.56 -18.34 -4.02
N SER A 51 4.80 -18.96 -4.93
CA SER A 51 3.68 -18.32 -5.63
C SER A 51 2.61 -17.85 -4.66
N LEU A 52 2.19 -18.71 -3.73
CA LEU A 52 1.24 -18.36 -2.69
C LEU A 52 1.69 -17.15 -1.86
N ALA A 53 2.99 -17.10 -1.49
CA ALA A 53 3.52 -15.98 -0.71
C ALA A 53 3.51 -14.66 -1.51
N GLU A 54 3.83 -14.69 -2.81
CA GLU A 54 3.79 -13.53 -3.70
C GLU A 54 2.36 -13.02 -3.88
N GLU A 55 1.40 -13.90 -4.10
CA GLU A 55 -0.01 -13.56 -4.29
C GLU A 55 -0.62 -12.93 -3.04
N VAL A 56 -0.41 -13.57 -1.88
CA VAL A 56 -0.86 -13.02 -0.59
C VAL A 56 -0.19 -11.67 -0.30
N LEU A 57 1.10 -11.51 -0.61
CA LEU A 57 1.82 -10.27 -0.39
C LEU A 57 1.30 -9.14 -1.27
N ALA A 58 1.04 -9.40 -2.56
CA ALA A 58 0.49 -8.42 -3.48
C ALA A 58 -0.88 -7.92 -3.01
N ALA A 59 -1.80 -8.84 -2.66
CA ALA A 59 -3.12 -8.52 -2.14
C ALA A 59 -3.03 -7.70 -0.84
N ARG A 60 -2.25 -8.15 0.16
CA ARG A 60 -2.10 -7.45 1.44
C ARG A 60 -1.55 -6.04 1.30
N ARG A 61 -0.63 -5.79 0.34
CA ARG A 61 -0.13 -4.45 0.04
C ARG A 61 -1.25 -3.55 -0.47
N TYR A 62 -2.06 -4.07 -1.38
CA TYR A 62 -3.16 -3.31 -1.98
C TYR A 62 -4.29 -3.03 -0.97
N ASP A 63 -4.68 -4.03 -0.20
CA ASP A 63 -5.67 -3.87 0.87
C ASP A 63 -5.17 -2.88 1.95
N THR A 64 -3.88 -2.93 2.30
CA THR A 64 -3.28 -1.94 3.23
C THR A 64 -3.23 -0.53 2.63
N PHE A 65 -3.05 -0.39 1.32
CA PHE A 65 -3.18 0.93 0.68
C PHE A 65 -4.59 1.49 0.87
N TRP A 66 -5.64 0.68 0.74
CA TRP A 66 -7.01 1.12 0.96
C TRP A 66 -7.25 1.53 2.42
N ASP A 67 -6.59 0.92 3.39
CA ASP A 67 -6.65 1.30 4.79
C ASP A 67 -5.86 2.57 5.12
N SER A 68 -4.66 2.69 4.58
CA SER A 68 -3.71 3.75 4.98
C SER A 68 -3.67 4.97 4.06
N GLY A 69 -4.03 4.77 2.77
CA GLY A 69 -3.81 5.77 1.72
C GLY A 69 -2.35 5.87 1.25
N ASP A 70 -1.45 4.97 1.68
CA ASP A 70 -0.04 4.98 1.28
C ASP A 70 0.13 4.56 -0.18
N GLU A 71 0.36 5.55 -1.05
CA GLU A 71 0.55 5.34 -2.49
C GLU A 71 1.72 4.41 -2.83
N ALA A 72 2.75 4.33 -1.97
CA ALA A 72 3.88 3.44 -2.21
C ALA A 72 3.44 1.97 -2.17
N LEU A 73 2.49 1.63 -1.31
CA LEU A 73 1.90 0.28 -1.23
C LEU A 73 1.10 -0.07 -2.49
N ALA A 74 0.27 0.85 -3.00
CA ALA A 74 -0.44 0.64 -4.26
C ALA A 74 0.54 0.41 -5.42
N ARG A 75 1.57 1.25 -5.55
CA ARG A 75 2.61 1.13 -6.58
C ARG A 75 3.45 -0.14 -6.45
N ALA A 76 3.63 -0.66 -5.24
CA ALA A 76 4.32 -1.92 -5.00
C ALA A 76 3.42 -3.14 -5.26
N ALA A 77 2.11 -3.00 -5.08
CA ALA A 77 1.12 -4.06 -5.29
C ALA A 77 0.72 -4.23 -6.75
N LEU A 78 0.49 -3.12 -7.46
CA LEU A 78 -0.06 -3.11 -8.81
C LEU A 78 1.03 -3.22 -9.88
N ALA A 79 0.72 -3.91 -10.98
CA ALA A 79 1.57 -3.94 -12.17
C ALA A 79 1.60 -2.55 -12.85
N PRO A 80 2.67 -2.18 -13.57
CA PRO A 80 2.72 -0.91 -14.29
C PRO A 80 1.61 -0.75 -15.33
N ASP A 81 1.17 -1.87 -15.91
CA ASP A 81 0.11 -2.00 -16.91
C ASP A 81 -1.20 -2.55 -16.30
N PHE A 82 -1.41 -2.34 -15.01
CA PHE A 82 -2.60 -2.74 -14.27
C PHE A 82 -3.89 -2.31 -14.96
N ILE A 83 -4.86 -3.24 -15.02
CA ILE A 83 -6.19 -3.03 -15.61
C ILE A 83 -7.26 -3.16 -14.51
N ASP A 84 -8.09 -2.13 -14.38
CA ASP A 84 -9.36 -2.19 -13.64
C ASP A 84 -10.46 -2.63 -14.62
N SER A 85 -10.94 -3.86 -14.49
CA SER A 85 -11.94 -4.46 -15.36
C SER A 85 -13.39 -4.10 -14.99
N THR A 86 -13.56 -3.39 -13.88
CA THR A 86 -14.86 -2.85 -13.42
C THR A 86 -14.86 -1.35 -13.31
N LEU A 87 -14.03 -0.70 -14.11
CA LEU A 87 -13.74 0.72 -14.06
C LEU A 87 -15.01 1.59 -14.05
N PRO A 88 -15.28 2.37 -12.98
CA PRO A 88 -16.39 3.29 -12.95
C PRO A 88 -16.26 4.39 -14.03
N SER A 89 -17.41 4.80 -14.60
CA SER A 89 -17.44 5.86 -15.61
C SER A 89 -16.74 7.15 -15.13
N GLY A 90 -15.83 7.66 -15.96
CA GLY A 90 -15.06 8.88 -15.69
C GLY A 90 -13.81 8.69 -14.84
N ARG A 91 -13.53 7.49 -14.34
CA ARG A 91 -12.28 7.18 -13.65
C ARG A 91 -11.18 6.87 -14.68
N PRO A 92 -9.96 7.42 -14.58
CA PRO A 92 -8.83 7.00 -15.39
C PRO A 92 -8.49 5.51 -15.16
N GLN A 93 -8.05 4.83 -16.23
CA GLN A 93 -7.58 3.44 -16.12
C GLN A 93 -6.21 3.38 -15.42
N GLY A 94 -5.89 2.22 -14.86
CA GLY A 94 -4.58 1.90 -14.29
C GLY A 94 -4.34 2.50 -12.91
N VAL A 95 -3.09 2.48 -12.48
CA VAL A 95 -2.67 2.92 -11.13
C VAL A 95 -3.15 4.34 -10.80
N ALA A 96 -3.14 5.25 -11.77
CA ALA A 96 -3.58 6.64 -11.55
C ALA A 96 -5.05 6.72 -11.12
N GLY A 97 -5.92 5.89 -11.70
CA GLY A 97 -7.33 5.82 -11.33
C GLY A 97 -7.55 5.37 -9.90
N VAL A 98 -6.82 4.35 -9.47
CA VAL A 98 -6.86 3.83 -8.10
C VAL A 98 -6.40 4.88 -7.09
N LEU A 99 -5.29 5.56 -7.35
CA LEU A 99 -4.78 6.61 -6.46
C LEU A 99 -5.78 7.78 -6.34
N ASN A 100 -6.39 8.19 -7.45
CA ASN A 100 -7.42 9.23 -7.44
C ASN A 100 -8.66 8.79 -6.66
N ALA A 101 -9.09 7.54 -6.79
CA ALA A 101 -10.22 6.99 -6.06
C ALA A 101 -9.99 7.02 -4.55
N SER A 102 -8.87 6.49 -4.08
CA SER A 102 -8.51 6.49 -2.65
C SER A 102 -8.44 7.92 -2.10
N LYS A 103 -7.80 8.85 -2.83
CA LYS A 103 -7.73 10.25 -2.44
C LYS A 103 -9.12 10.89 -2.30
N THR A 104 -10.02 10.65 -3.26
CA THR A 104 -11.39 11.17 -3.24
C THR A 104 -12.17 10.62 -2.05
N PHE A 105 -12.04 9.32 -1.80
CA PHE A 105 -12.69 8.68 -0.66
C PHE A 105 -12.18 9.24 0.68
N ARG A 106 -10.88 9.45 0.83
CA ARG A 106 -10.27 10.02 2.04
C ARG A 106 -10.57 11.49 2.26
N ILE A 107 -10.87 12.25 1.20
CA ILE A 107 -11.43 13.60 1.35
C ILE A 107 -12.82 13.54 2.00
N ALA A 108 -13.63 12.56 1.64
CA ALA A 108 -14.97 12.38 2.21
C ALA A 108 -14.93 11.77 3.62
N VAL A 109 -14.14 10.72 3.79
CA VAL A 109 -14.01 9.91 5.00
C VAL A 109 -12.53 9.86 5.41
N PRO A 110 -12.02 10.90 6.14
CA PRO A 110 -10.58 11.01 6.44
C PRO A 110 -10.04 9.89 7.33
N ASP A 111 -10.88 9.30 8.15
CA ASP A 111 -10.59 8.17 9.03
C ASP A 111 -11.02 6.82 8.45
N LEU A 112 -11.07 6.72 7.11
CA LEU A 112 -11.40 5.46 6.43
C LEU A 112 -10.47 4.34 6.89
N HIS A 113 -11.08 3.28 7.42
CA HIS A 113 -10.42 2.06 7.86
C HIS A 113 -10.92 0.87 7.04
N CYS A 114 -10.01 -0.03 6.69
CA CYS A 114 -10.27 -1.24 5.90
C CYS A 114 -9.80 -2.48 6.66
N GLU A 115 -10.68 -3.47 6.78
CA GLU A 115 -10.35 -4.80 7.29
C GLU A 115 -10.54 -5.84 6.20
N VAL A 116 -9.64 -6.82 6.11
CA VAL A 116 -9.79 -8.00 5.26
C VAL A 116 -10.48 -9.09 6.05
N ARG A 117 -11.79 -9.26 5.85
CA ARG A 117 -12.59 -10.28 6.54
C ARG A 117 -12.22 -11.69 6.07
N GLN A 118 -11.99 -11.82 4.76
CA GLN A 118 -11.62 -13.10 4.16
C GLN A 118 -10.72 -12.88 2.96
N MET A 119 -9.72 -13.74 2.81
CA MET A 119 -8.88 -13.82 1.61
C MET A 119 -8.86 -15.27 1.13
N ILE A 120 -9.09 -15.48 -0.17
CA ILE A 120 -9.10 -16.80 -0.81
C ILE A 120 -8.08 -16.76 -1.94
N VAL A 121 -7.16 -17.73 -1.97
CA VAL A 121 -6.13 -17.83 -3.00
C VAL A 121 -6.28 -19.14 -3.75
N ALA A 122 -6.45 -19.06 -5.08
CA ALA A 122 -6.61 -20.21 -5.96
C ALA A 122 -6.01 -19.93 -7.35
N GLY A 123 -5.01 -20.70 -7.75
CA GLY A 123 -4.26 -20.47 -8.98
C GLY A 123 -3.56 -19.11 -8.95
N ASP A 124 -3.81 -18.26 -9.95
CA ASP A 124 -3.31 -16.89 -10.03
C ASP A 124 -4.35 -15.85 -9.54
N ARG A 125 -5.36 -16.30 -8.82
CA ARG A 125 -6.46 -15.45 -8.32
C ARG A 125 -6.41 -15.31 -6.81
N VAL A 126 -6.58 -14.06 -6.36
CA VAL A 126 -6.83 -13.74 -4.95
C VAL A 126 -8.15 -13.02 -4.86
N VAL A 127 -9.05 -13.53 -4.04
CA VAL A 127 -10.33 -12.87 -3.71
C VAL A 127 -10.20 -12.29 -2.31
N THR A 128 -10.47 -10.99 -2.15
CA THR A 128 -10.53 -10.33 -0.85
C THR A 128 -11.94 -9.82 -0.58
N HIS A 129 -12.48 -10.15 0.60
CA HIS A 129 -13.72 -9.57 1.10
C HIS A 129 -13.38 -8.53 2.15
N LEU A 130 -13.65 -7.28 1.82
CA LEU A 130 -13.24 -6.10 2.57
C LEU A 130 -14.42 -5.52 3.34
N HIS A 131 -14.12 -4.95 4.51
CA HIS A 131 -15.06 -4.22 5.33
C HIS A 131 -14.50 -2.84 5.62
N PHE A 132 -15.21 -1.82 5.16
CA PHE A 132 -14.84 -0.43 5.31
C PHE A 132 -15.65 0.23 6.41
N THR A 133 -14.99 1.04 7.24
CA THR A 133 -15.63 1.86 8.29
C THR A 133 -15.01 3.25 8.35
N GLY A 134 -15.71 4.22 8.91
CA GLY A 134 -15.22 5.58 9.13
C GLY A 134 -16.36 6.55 9.40
N HIS A 135 -16.05 7.86 9.29
CA HIS A 135 -17.02 8.94 9.49
C HIS A 135 -16.99 9.91 8.30
N PHE A 136 -18.16 10.15 7.72
CA PHE A 136 -18.32 11.13 6.67
C PHE A 136 -18.29 12.54 7.25
N THR A 137 -17.11 13.15 7.25
CA THR A 137 -16.87 14.51 7.77
C THR A 137 -16.46 15.51 6.71
N GLY A 138 -16.00 15.01 5.56
CA GLY A 138 -15.58 15.84 4.44
C GLY A 138 -16.67 16.12 3.42
N THR A 139 -16.33 16.06 2.11
CA THR A 139 -17.28 16.30 1.02
C THR A 139 -17.22 15.20 -0.01
N PHE A 140 -18.36 14.70 -0.47
CA PHE A 140 -18.50 13.71 -1.53
C PHE A 140 -19.63 14.09 -2.48
N LEU A 141 -19.35 14.19 -3.79
CA LEU A 141 -20.30 14.57 -4.83
C LEU A 141 -21.15 15.82 -4.46
N GLY A 142 -20.51 16.84 -3.87
CA GLY A 142 -21.16 18.09 -3.46
C GLY A 142 -21.89 18.02 -2.12
N THR A 143 -22.08 16.84 -1.53
CA THR A 143 -22.68 16.67 -0.20
C THR A 143 -21.61 16.80 0.88
N ARG A 144 -21.87 17.61 1.91
CA ARG A 144 -20.98 17.79 3.05
C ARG A 144 -21.37 16.82 4.19
N GLY A 145 -20.37 16.11 4.69
CA GLY A 145 -20.50 15.23 5.83
C GLY A 145 -20.76 15.98 7.16
N GLN A 146 -21.49 15.34 8.05
CA GLN A 146 -21.83 15.82 9.39
C GLN A 146 -21.39 14.84 10.47
N GLY A 147 -20.44 13.95 10.15
CA GLY A 147 -19.96 12.91 11.07
C GLY A 147 -20.79 11.62 11.03
N GLN A 148 -21.59 11.41 9.98
CA GLN A 148 -22.35 10.16 9.85
C GLN A 148 -21.38 8.98 9.78
N LYS A 149 -21.67 7.91 10.52
CA LYS A 149 -20.96 6.64 10.42
C LYS A 149 -21.15 6.09 9.01
N VAL A 150 -20.07 5.66 8.39
CA VAL A 150 -20.10 4.84 7.19
C VAL A 150 -19.57 3.46 7.49
N GLU A 151 -20.25 2.44 6.93
CA GLU A 151 -19.90 1.03 7.08
C GLU A 151 -20.44 0.28 5.89
N PHE A 152 -19.56 -0.26 5.04
CA PHE A 152 -19.93 -0.97 3.83
C PHE A 152 -18.90 -2.05 3.49
N ILE A 153 -19.25 -2.93 2.57
CA ILE A 153 -18.40 -4.02 2.13
C ILE A 153 -17.96 -3.82 0.67
N ALA A 154 -16.84 -4.43 0.33
CA ALA A 154 -16.42 -4.64 -1.05
C ALA A 154 -15.87 -6.05 -1.23
N THR A 155 -15.85 -6.52 -2.47
CA THR A 155 -15.19 -7.78 -2.84
C THR A 155 -14.41 -7.55 -4.11
N ASP A 156 -13.11 -7.83 -4.04
CA ASP A 156 -12.20 -7.72 -5.16
C ASP A 156 -11.72 -9.11 -5.60
N ILE A 157 -11.52 -9.28 -6.89
CA ILE A 157 -10.89 -10.45 -7.48
C ILE A 157 -9.64 -9.96 -8.20
N TYR A 158 -8.48 -10.28 -7.66
CA TYR A 158 -7.20 -9.93 -8.27
C TYR A 158 -6.69 -11.08 -9.14
N ARG A 159 -6.14 -10.74 -10.31
CA ARG A 159 -5.24 -11.61 -11.04
C ARG A 159 -3.80 -11.16 -10.77
N VAL A 160 -3.02 -12.06 -10.19
CA VAL A 160 -1.62 -11.80 -9.85
C VAL A 160 -0.70 -12.39 -10.91
N ALA A 161 0.27 -11.61 -11.37
CA ALA A 161 1.30 -12.03 -12.28
C ALA A 161 2.64 -11.37 -11.89
N GLY A 162 3.71 -12.17 -11.79
CA GLY A 162 5.03 -11.68 -11.40
C GLY A 162 5.04 -10.98 -10.04
N GLY A 163 4.24 -11.47 -9.06
CA GLY A 163 4.14 -10.91 -7.72
C GLY A 163 3.43 -9.55 -7.63
N ARG A 164 2.65 -9.18 -8.68
CA ARG A 164 1.88 -7.94 -8.75
C ARG A 164 0.46 -8.21 -9.24
N ILE A 165 -0.50 -7.41 -8.80
CA ILE A 165 -1.86 -7.42 -9.31
C ILE A 165 -1.84 -6.81 -10.71
N ALA A 166 -2.12 -7.64 -11.72
CA ALA A 166 -2.17 -7.24 -13.12
C ALA A 166 -3.58 -6.82 -13.54
N GLU A 167 -4.62 -7.34 -12.87
CA GLU A 167 -6.01 -7.05 -13.17
C GLU A 167 -6.86 -7.18 -11.91
N ASP A 168 -7.91 -6.36 -11.82
CA ASP A 168 -8.85 -6.33 -10.71
C ASP A 168 -10.29 -6.26 -11.23
N TRP A 169 -11.17 -7.03 -10.65
CA TRP A 169 -12.63 -6.92 -10.72
C TRP A 169 -13.13 -6.62 -9.31
N HIS A 170 -13.70 -5.42 -9.10
CA HIS A 170 -14.18 -5.03 -7.80
C HIS A 170 -15.68 -4.75 -7.80
N LEU A 171 -16.33 -5.09 -6.71
CA LEU A 171 -17.73 -4.78 -6.44
C LEU A 171 -17.85 -4.21 -5.04
N GLU A 172 -18.30 -2.97 -4.97
CA GLU A 172 -18.53 -2.25 -3.71
C GLU A 172 -20.04 -2.16 -3.44
N ASP A 173 -20.45 -2.22 -2.17
CA ASP A 173 -21.82 -1.91 -1.75
C ASP A 173 -22.03 -0.37 -1.76
N ASN A 174 -22.01 0.18 -2.96
CA ASN A 174 -22.19 1.61 -3.19
C ASN A 174 -23.57 2.09 -2.75
N LEU A 175 -24.60 1.25 -2.79
CA LEU A 175 -25.94 1.64 -2.37
C LEU A 175 -25.95 1.95 -0.88
N THR A 176 -25.42 1.06 -0.05
CA THR A 176 -25.31 1.28 1.39
C THR A 176 -24.49 2.54 1.69
N PHE A 177 -23.35 2.73 1.04
CA PHE A 177 -22.53 3.93 1.23
C PHE A 177 -23.31 5.20 0.85
N PHE A 178 -23.98 5.25 -0.31
CA PHE A 178 -24.73 6.43 -0.77
C PHE A 178 -25.92 6.76 0.16
N GLN A 179 -26.57 5.74 0.72
CA GLN A 179 -27.63 5.96 1.70
C GLN A 179 -27.08 6.54 3.01
N GLN A 180 -25.93 6.06 3.47
CA GLN A 180 -25.30 6.54 4.71
C GLN A 180 -24.81 7.99 4.61
N VAL A 181 -24.31 8.38 3.44
CA VAL A 181 -23.86 9.77 3.19
C VAL A 181 -24.97 10.71 2.72
N GLY A 182 -26.21 10.19 2.55
CA GLY A 182 -27.39 11.00 2.22
C GLY A 182 -27.51 11.39 0.74
N LEU A 183 -26.86 10.67 -0.17
CA LEU A 183 -27.00 10.86 -1.61
C LEU A 183 -28.23 10.17 -2.20
N VAL A 184 -28.69 9.10 -1.54
CA VAL A 184 -29.86 8.31 -1.94
C VAL A 184 -30.74 8.09 -0.71
N ALA A 185 -32.05 8.10 -0.88
CA ALA A 185 -32.99 7.79 0.18
C ALA A 185 -32.82 6.35 0.69
N LYS A 186 -33.08 6.13 1.99
CA LYS A 186 -33.10 4.80 2.60
C LYS A 186 -34.35 4.03 2.23
#